data_29ee00d7ecef3342674190fa4f167af0
#
_entry.id   29ee00d7ecef3342674190fa4f167af0
#
_cell.length_a   1.000
_cell.length_b   1.000
_cell.length_c   1.000
_cell.angle_alpha   90.00
_cell.angle_beta   90.00
_cell.angle_gamma   90.00
#
_symmetry.space_group_name_H-M   'P 1'
#
loop_
_entity.id
_entity.type
_entity.pdbx_description
1 polymer ?
#
loop_
_entity_poly.entity_id
_entity_poly.type
_entity_poly.pdbx_seq_one_letter_code
_entity_poly.pdbx_strand_id
1 'polypeptide(L)'
;MIVRGSCHCKATVFELSYEPATVTRCTCSICSKRGALWAYYSPADVKFEKDEAPTGYEWRTKTVKHNFCSVCGCTTYTRTPDWSNGVPDFDNPKISINTRLLDDFDLDAVEVVVIDGKNLW
;
A
#
# COMPACT_ATOMS: atom_id res chain seq x y z
N MET A 1 5.30 1.71 -18.10
CA MET A 1 6.09 0.45 -17.95
C MET A 1 5.51 -0.34 -16.79
N ILE A 2 5.18 -1.60 -17.02
CA ILE A 2 4.62 -2.48 -15.98
C ILE A 2 5.71 -2.80 -14.95
N VAL A 3 5.33 -2.71 -13.68
CA VAL A 3 6.23 -3.01 -12.55
C VAL A 3 5.61 -4.15 -11.75
N ARG A 4 6.41 -5.12 -11.37
CA ARG A 4 5.95 -6.27 -10.58
C ARG A 4 6.46 -6.19 -9.15
N GLY A 5 5.66 -6.73 -8.24
CA GLY A 5 6.03 -6.85 -6.84
C GLY A 5 5.54 -8.15 -6.24
N SER A 6 6.17 -8.56 -5.15
CA SER A 6 5.81 -9.78 -4.45
C SER A 6 6.21 -9.70 -2.98
N CYS A 7 5.47 -10.39 -2.12
CA CYS A 7 5.92 -10.60 -0.75
C CYS A 7 7.05 -11.63 -0.73
N HIS A 8 7.69 -11.79 0.40
CA HIS A 8 8.88 -12.65 0.51
C HIS A 8 8.60 -14.09 0.10
N CYS A 9 7.46 -14.66 0.50
CA CYS A 9 7.11 -16.05 0.17
C CYS A 9 6.37 -16.19 -1.16
N LYS A 10 6.04 -15.06 -1.82
CA LYS A 10 5.33 -15.01 -3.11
C LYS A 10 3.87 -15.51 -3.07
N ALA A 11 3.27 -15.59 -1.89
CA ALA A 11 1.82 -15.82 -1.79
C ALA A 11 1.02 -14.60 -2.29
N THR A 12 1.61 -13.42 -2.27
CA THR A 12 1.07 -12.20 -2.87
C THR A 12 1.99 -11.76 -4.00
N VAL A 13 1.45 -11.66 -5.22
CA VAL A 13 2.17 -11.20 -6.41
C VAL A 13 1.25 -10.26 -7.19
N PHE A 14 1.77 -9.10 -7.60
CA PHE A 14 0.96 -8.11 -8.30
C PHE A 14 1.77 -7.40 -9.39
N GLU A 15 1.03 -6.77 -10.30
CA GLU A 15 1.56 -5.88 -11.33
C GLU A 15 0.93 -4.50 -11.19
N LEU A 16 1.74 -3.46 -11.36
CA LEU A 16 1.30 -2.08 -11.45
C LEU A 16 1.42 -1.63 -12.90
N SER A 17 0.43 -0.88 -13.39
CA SER A 17 0.43 -0.42 -14.78
C SER A 17 1.50 0.63 -15.07
N TYR A 18 2.06 1.27 -14.03
CA TYR A 18 3.15 2.24 -14.15
C TYR A 18 3.95 2.32 -12.86
N GLU A 19 5.20 2.80 -12.98
CA GLU A 19 6.07 3.02 -11.82
C GLU A 19 5.57 4.19 -10.97
N PRO A 20 5.71 4.11 -9.64
CA PRO A 20 5.39 5.27 -8.81
C PRO A 20 6.40 6.40 -9.05
N ALA A 21 5.91 7.63 -9.23
CA ALA A 21 6.77 8.81 -9.35
C ALA A 21 7.36 9.20 -7.99
N THR A 22 6.60 9.00 -6.92
CA THR A 22 7.02 9.24 -5.54
C THR A 22 6.50 8.11 -4.66
N VAL A 23 7.12 7.94 -3.49
CA VAL A 23 6.61 7.05 -2.45
C VAL A 23 6.34 7.87 -1.20
N THR A 24 5.39 7.43 -0.40
CA THR A 24 4.95 8.16 0.79
C THR A 24 5.32 7.42 2.06
N ARG A 25 5.98 8.13 2.98
CA ARG A 25 6.21 7.67 4.34
C ARG A 25 5.24 8.39 5.26
N CYS A 26 4.33 7.66 5.87
CA CYS A 26 3.37 8.19 6.83
C CYS A 26 3.91 8.02 8.25
N THR A 27 3.75 9.04 9.08
CA THR A 27 4.23 9.02 10.48
C THR A 27 3.18 8.58 11.47
N CYS A 28 1.98 8.17 11.03
CA CYS A 28 0.94 7.68 11.93
C CYS A 28 1.41 6.43 12.70
N SER A 29 0.68 6.09 13.77
CA SER A 29 1.11 5.04 14.69
C SER A 29 1.32 3.68 14.04
N ILE A 30 0.50 3.30 13.07
CA ILE A 30 0.66 2.00 12.41
C ILE A 30 1.74 2.05 11.34
N CYS A 31 1.74 3.09 10.50
CA CYS A 31 2.72 3.18 9.40
C CYS A 31 4.14 3.35 9.91
N SER A 32 4.34 4.11 11.00
CA SER A 32 5.66 4.30 11.59
C SER A 32 6.25 2.99 12.13
N LYS A 33 5.40 2.11 12.64
CA LYS A 33 5.84 0.81 13.17
C LYS A 33 6.10 -0.22 12.09
N ARG A 34 5.32 -0.19 11.01
CA ARG A 34 5.48 -1.13 9.90
C ARG A 34 6.56 -0.73 8.90
N GLY A 35 6.84 0.56 8.79
CA GLY A 35 7.90 1.05 7.90
C GLY A 35 7.58 0.94 6.42
N ALA A 36 6.31 0.88 6.04
CA ALA A 36 5.93 0.80 4.64
C ALA A 36 6.19 2.13 3.91
N LEU A 37 6.54 2.03 2.63
CA LEU A 37 6.62 3.16 1.72
C LEU A 37 5.51 3.02 0.69
N TRP A 38 4.52 3.88 0.78
CA TRP A 38 3.27 3.73 0.04
C TRP A 38 3.29 4.42 -1.32
N ALA A 39 2.70 3.77 -2.32
CA ALA A 39 2.29 4.41 -3.56
C ALA A 39 0.81 4.12 -3.78
N TYR A 40 0.08 5.11 -4.31
CA TYR A 40 -1.38 5.07 -4.39
C TYR A 40 -1.82 4.84 -5.81
N TYR A 41 -2.75 3.90 -6.00
CA TYR A 41 -3.25 3.51 -7.32
C TYR A 41 -4.76 3.38 -7.30
N SER A 42 -5.39 3.56 -8.45
CA SER A 42 -6.77 3.11 -8.61
C SER A 42 -6.77 1.59 -8.77
N PRO A 43 -7.88 0.91 -8.42
CA PRO A 43 -7.93 -0.55 -8.57
C PRO A 43 -7.66 -1.05 -10.00
N ALA A 44 -7.98 -0.24 -11.01
CA ALA A 44 -7.74 -0.59 -12.41
C ALA A 44 -6.24 -0.70 -12.75
N ASP A 45 -5.37 -0.05 -11.98
CA ASP A 45 -3.93 -0.03 -12.22
C ASP A 45 -3.15 -1.08 -11.44
N VAL A 46 -3.84 -1.89 -10.64
CA VAL A 46 -3.23 -2.96 -9.85
C VAL A 46 -3.86 -4.29 -10.23
N LYS A 47 -3.04 -5.21 -10.69
CA LYS A 47 -3.48 -6.57 -11.00
C LYS A 47 -2.81 -7.54 -10.04
N PHE A 48 -3.60 -8.19 -9.20
CA PHE A 48 -3.10 -9.24 -8.33
C PHE A 48 -3.08 -10.56 -9.10
N GLU A 49 -1.89 -11.09 -9.34
CA GLU A 49 -1.73 -12.43 -9.94
C GLU A 49 -1.94 -13.51 -8.90
N LYS A 50 -1.53 -13.23 -7.64
CA LYS A 50 -1.73 -14.09 -6.50
C LYS A 50 -2.04 -13.24 -5.28
N ASP A 51 -2.99 -13.68 -4.47
CA ASP A 51 -3.27 -13.12 -3.15
C ASP A 51 -3.83 -14.27 -2.31
N GLU A 52 -2.96 -15.25 -2.03
CA GLU A 52 -3.36 -16.54 -1.48
C GLU A 52 -3.49 -16.56 0.04
N ALA A 53 -2.79 -15.64 0.72
CA ALA A 53 -2.75 -15.62 2.18
C ALA A 53 -2.93 -14.20 2.73
N PRO A 54 -3.92 -13.43 2.24
CA PRO A 54 -4.13 -12.09 2.75
C PRO A 54 -4.74 -12.16 4.15
N THR A 55 -4.28 -11.27 5.02
CA THR A 55 -4.91 -11.06 6.30
C THR A 55 -4.83 -9.57 6.61
N GLY A 56 -5.83 -9.03 7.28
CA GLY A 56 -5.95 -7.60 7.45
C GLY A 56 -6.13 -7.19 8.90
N TYR A 57 -5.54 -6.06 9.23
CA TYR A 57 -5.69 -5.41 10.52
C TYR A 57 -6.50 -4.13 10.33
N GLU A 58 -7.52 -3.94 11.16
CA GLU A 58 -8.37 -2.75 11.13
C GLU A 58 -8.32 -2.08 12.51
N TRP A 59 -8.27 -0.75 12.53
CA TRP A 59 -8.27 0.01 13.77
C TRP A 59 -9.04 1.33 13.63
N ARG A 60 -9.39 1.94 14.74
CA ARG A 60 -10.20 3.17 14.82
C ARG A 60 -11.54 2.99 14.10
N THR A 61 -11.79 3.76 13.04
CA THR A 61 -13.04 3.73 12.29
C THR A 61 -13.22 2.45 11.47
N LYS A 62 -12.18 1.63 11.34
CA LYS A 62 -12.18 0.40 10.55
C LYS A 62 -12.55 0.63 9.08
N THR A 63 -12.23 1.82 8.56
CA THR A 63 -12.46 2.15 7.15
C THR A 63 -11.31 1.73 6.25
N VAL A 64 -10.16 1.43 6.83
CA VAL A 64 -8.96 1.00 6.11
C VAL A 64 -8.54 -0.37 6.60
N LYS A 65 -8.40 -1.30 5.67
CA LYS A 65 -7.89 -2.63 5.96
C LYS A 65 -6.42 -2.70 5.59
N HIS A 66 -5.57 -2.87 6.61
CA HIS A 66 -4.12 -2.95 6.45
C HIS A 66 -3.73 -4.41 6.23
N ASN A 67 -3.53 -4.80 4.99
CA ASN A 67 -3.27 -6.18 4.62
C ASN A 67 -1.81 -6.56 4.76
N PHE A 68 -1.57 -7.80 5.14
CA PHE A 68 -0.24 -8.40 5.16
C PHE A 68 -0.35 -9.88 4.81
N CYS A 69 0.78 -10.47 4.42
CA CYS A 69 0.82 -11.90 4.12
C CYS A 69 0.85 -12.69 5.43
N SER A 70 -0.10 -13.60 5.63
CA SER A 70 -0.17 -14.40 6.85
C SER A 70 0.94 -15.47 6.93
N VAL A 71 1.63 -15.74 5.82
CA VAL A 71 2.71 -16.74 5.77
C VAL A 71 4.06 -16.10 6.08
N CYS A 72 4.44 -15.02 5.37
CA CYS A 72 5.75 -14.41 5.57
C CYS A 72 5.72 -13.12 6.40
N GLY A 73 4.54 -12.56 6.66
CA GLY A 73 4.40 -11.37 7.49
C GLY A 73 4.65 -10.03 6.80
N CYS A 74 4.97 -10.02 5.51
CA CYS A 74 5.21 -8.76 4.80
C CYS A 74 3.94 -7.92 4.73
N THR A 75 4.04 -6.64 5.07
CA THR A 75 2.99 -5.67 4.78
C THR A 75 2.84 -5.54 3.28
N THR A 76 1.62 -5.73 2.76
CA THR A 76 1.40 -5.81 1.31
C THR A 76 0.69 -4.59 0.76
N TYR A 77 -0.55 -4.38 1.10
CA TYR A 77 -1.33 -3.27 0.57
C TYR A 77 -2.44 -2.87 1.53
N THR A 78 -2.98 -1.67 1.33
CA THR A 78 -4.21 -1.26 1.99
C THR A 78 -5.25 -0.93 0.94
N ARG A 79 -6.50 -1.13 1.30
CA ARG A 79 -7.64 -0.69 0.49
C ARG A 79 -8.40 0.33 1.31
N THR A 80 -8.56 1.53 0.77
CA THR A 80 -9.15 2.66 1.49
C THR A 80 -10.15 3.37 0.59
N PRO A 81 -11.21 3.97 1.15
CA PRO A 81 -12.07 4.86 0.38
C PRO A 81 -11.30 6.13 -0.02
N ASP A 82 -11.84 6.85 -1.01
CA ASP A 82 -11.30 8.15 -1.40
C ASP A 82 -11.72 9.21 -0.39
N TRP A 83 -10.75 9.93 0.16
CA TRP A 83 -10.96 10.99 1.15
C TRP A 83 -10.80 12.40 0.56
N SER A 84 -10.80 12.54 -0.77
CA SER A 84 -10.55 13.83 -1.44
C SER A 84 -11.49 14.95 -0.98
N ASN A 85 -12.72 14.61 -0.64
CA ASN A 85 -13.74 15.57 -0.21
C ASN A 85 -13.90 15.66 1.31
N GLY A 86 -12.98 15.09 2.07
CA GLY A 86 -13.03 15.10 3.52
C GLY A 86 -13.97 14.08 4.15
N VAL A 87 -14.70 13.33 3.32
CA VAL A 87 -15.57 12.22 3.74
C VAL A 87 -15.20 10.98 2.96
N PRO A 88 -15.39 9.78 3.53
CA PRO A 88 -15.04 8.55 2.82
C PRO A 88 -15.99 8.28 1.64
N ASP A 89 -15.41 8.11 0.46
CA ASP A 89 -16.12 7.72 -0.74
C ASP A 89 -15.76 6.27 -1.07
N PHE A 90 -16.65 5.34 -0.71
CA PHE A 90 -16.43 3.91 -0.92
C PHE A 90 -16.65 3.47 -2.36
N ASP A 91 -17.24 4.32 -3.20
CA ASP A 91 -17.46 4.02 -4.62
C ASP A 91 -16.20 4.24 -5.46
N ASN A 92 -15.22 4.99 -4.93
CA ASN A 92 -13.95 5.29 -5.58
C ASN A 92 -12.78 4.87 -4.70
N PRO A 93 -12.59 3.58 -4.43
CA PRO A 93 -11.53 3.12 -3.54
C PRO A 93 -10.13 3.36 -4.13
N LYS A 94 -9.15 3.51 -3.26
CA LYS A 94 -7.74 3.55 -3.60
C LYS A 94 -7.06 2.32 -3.05
N ILE A 95 -6.00 1.89 -3.74
CA ILE A 95 -5.11 0.84 -3.25
C ILE A 95 -3.76 1.46 -2.99
N SER A 96 -3.28 1.33 -1.75
CA SER A 96 -1.93 1.75 -1.38
C SER A 96 -1.04 0.52 -1.40
N ILE A 97 -0.02 0.54 -2.23
CA ILE A 97 0.93 -0.56 -2.38
C ILE A 97 2.18 -0.26 -1.56
N ASN A 98 2.65 -1.25 -0.81
CA ASN A 98 3.95 -1.16 -0.16
C ASN A 98 5.04 -1.34 -1.22
N THR A 99 5.69 -0.24 -1.60
CA THR A 99 6.68 -0.24 -2.68
C THR A 99 7.97 -0.98 -2.33
N ARG A 100 8.18 -1.34 -1.05
CA ARG A 100 9.28 -2.21 -0.66
C ARG A 100 9.18 -3.60 -1.28
N LEU A 101 7.99 -3.98 -1.76
CA LEU A 101 7.76 -5.26 -2.42
C LEU A 101 8.06 -5.25 -3.91
N LEU A 102 8.35 -4.09 -4.51
CA LEU A 102 8.67 -3.99 -5.94
C LEU A 102 10.02 -4.65 -6.22
N ASP A 103 10.04 -5.55 -7.23
CA ASP A 103 11.20 -6.42 -7.43
C ASP A 103 12.40 -5.70 -8.06
N ASP A 104 12.17 -4.85 -9.07
CA ASP A 104 13.24 -4.20 -9.82
C ASP A 104 13.14 -2.66 -9.75
N PHE A 105 12.76 -2.15 -8.60
CA PHE A 105 12.55 -0.72 -8.39
C PHE A 105 13.56 -0.16 -7.38
N ASP A 106 14.24 0.92 -7.76
CA ASP A 106 15.27 1.53 -6.91
C ASP A 106 14.64 2.52 -5.92
N LEU A 107 14.41 2.05 -4.69
CA LEU A 107 13.86 2.87 -3.62
C LEU A 107 14.81 3.98 -3.17
N ASP A 108 16.12 3.84 -3.43
CA ASP A 108 17.09 4.87 -3.06
C ASP A 108 17.08 6.04 -4.02
N ALA A 109 16.55 5.86 -5.24
CA ALA A 109 16.50 6.90 -6.26
C ALA A 109 15.15 7.62 -6.34
N VAL A 110 14.09 7.09 -5.72
CA VAL A 110 12.75 7.68 -5.77
C VAL A 110 12.59 8.74 -4.69
N GLU A 111 11.83 9.81 -5.01
CA GLU A 111 11.50 10.83 -4.02
C GLU A 111 10.57 10.28 -2.95
N VAL A 112 10.90 10.51 -1.68
CA VAL A 112 10.07 10.12 -0.54
C VAL A 112 9.34 11.36 -0.02
N VAL A 113 8.01 11.31 -0.03
CA VAL A 113 7.15 12.36 0.53
C VAL A 113 6.71 11.91 1.92
N VAL A 114 6.86 12.79 2.92
CA VAL A 114 6.48 12.49 4.30
C VAL A 114 5.11 13.10 4.58
N ILE A 115 4.16 12.27 5.02
CA ILE A 115 2.85 12.72 5.49
C ILE A 115 2.85 12.67 7.02
N ASP A 116 2.43 13.78 7.64
CA ASP A 116 2.37 13.92 9.10
C ASP A 116 1.11 13.28 9.67
N GLY A 117 0.94 11.98 9.47
CA GLY A 117 -0.21 11.24 10.00
C GLY A 117 -0.27 11.24 11.52
N LYS A 118 0.89 11.36 12.17
CA LYS A 118 0.95 11.43 13.64
C LYS A 118 0.09 12.56 14.21
N ASN A 119 0.05 13.70 13.52
CA ASN A 119 -0.69 14.88 13.96
C ASN A 119 -2.02 15.08 13.21
N LEU A 120 -2.23 14.40 12.08
CA LEU A 120 -3.43 14.56 11.26
C LEU A 120 -4.54 13.56 11.60
N TRP A 121 -4.20 12.39 12.10
CA TRP A 121 -5.19 11.38 12.53
C TRP A 121 -4.65 10.40 13.57
#